data_9da9b99b4e67f742f41c3d0edba109ed
#
_entry.id   9da9b99b4e67f742f41c3d0edba109ed
#
_cell.length_a   1.000
_cell.length_b   1.000
_cell.length_c   1.000
_cell.angle_alpha   90.00
_cell.angle_beta   90.00
_cell.angle_gamma   90.00
#
_symmetry.space_group_name_H-M   'P 1'
#
loop_
_entity.id
_entity.type
_entity.pdbx_description
1 polymer ?
#
loop_
_entity_poly.entity_id
_entity_poly.type
_entity_poly.pdbx_seq_one_letter_code
_entity_poly.pdbx_strand_id
1 'polypeptide(L)'
;MCGRFFLILTRKDLLEIFGLAKNGLPEPRFNIAPSQNIPAIRREDSGPRLAMLRWGLIPPWAKDPKIGFRTINARSETAASMPSFRAAFRQRRCLIPASGFFEWDRRSGSRRPYQVRRADGRPMAFAGLWEQWRNPQDKNVIESCAILTTEANEEISRIHDRMPAILEPSEFSLWLDPEERRPDRLQPLLRPLGNGRLRLQPVSPYVNNPRHEGEQCLQPAPETD
;
A
#
# COMPACT_ATOMS: atom_id res chain seq x y z
N MET A 1 10.04 -5.60 2.54
CA MET A 1 9.26 -4.35 2.33
C MET A 1 8.23 -4.61 1.26
N CYS A 2 6.99 -4.17 1.46
CA CYS A 2 5.93 -4.36 0.47
C CYS A 2 6.31 -3.68 -0.87
N GLY A 3 6.68 -4.46 -1.85
CA GLY A 3 7.09 -4.00 -3.17
C GLY A 3 6.20 -4.50 -4.30
N ARG A 4 5.14 -5.25 -3.98
CA ARG A 4 4.20 -5.79 -4.95
C ARG A 4 2.87 -6.11 -4.28
N PHE A 5 1.75 -5.76 -4.94
CA PHE A 5 0.42 -6.12 -4.44
C PHE A 5 -0.56 -6.38 -5.60
N PHE A 6 -1.76 -6.82 -5.29
CA PHE A 6 -2.83 -7.02 -6.26
C PHE A 6 -4.14 -6.43 -5.73
N LEU A 7 -5.01 -6.07 -6.65
CA LEU A 7 -6.26 -5.39 -6.40
C LEU A 7 -7.38 -5.99 -7.24
N ILE A 8 -8.31 -6.63 -6.59
CA ILE A 8 -9.50 -7.20 -7.19
C ILE A 8 -10.66 -6.84 -6.26
N LEU A 9 -11.30 -5.70 -6.53
CA LEU A 9 -12.40 -5.18 -5.71
C LEU A 9 -13.73 -5.34 -6.42
N THR A 10 -14.76 -5.54 -5.62
CA THR A 10 -16.15 -5.47 -6.06
C THR A 10 -16.75 -4.09 -5.74
N ARG A 11 -17.88 -3.75 -6.36
CA ARG A 11 -18.65 -2.55 -5.97
C ARG A 11 -19.08 -2.59 -4.50
N LYS A 12 -19.38 -3.79 -4.00
CA LYS A 12 -19.73 -4.02 -2.59
C LYS A 12 -18.56 -3.64 -1.68
N ASP A 13 -17.33 -4.07 -2.02
CA ASP A 13 -16.13 -3.71 -1.24
C ASP A 13 -15.92 -2.20 -1.18
N LEU A 14 -16.06 -1.51 -2.33
CA LEU A 14 -15.92 -0.05 -2.38
C LEU A 14 -16.95 0.65 -1.50
N LEU A 15 -18.19 0.21 -1.52
CA LEU A 15 -19.25 0.82 -0.74
C LEU A 15 -19.16 0.49 0.75
N GLU A 16 -19.08 -0.79 1.11
CA GLU A 16 -19.21 -1.25 2.50
C GLU A 16 -17.95 -1.04 3.32
N ILE A 17 -16.76 -1.15 2.69
CA ILE A 17 -15.49 -1.03 3.39
C ILE A 17 -14.95 0.39 3.31
N PHE A 18 -15.03 1.02 2.13
CA PHE A 18 -14.39 2.31 1.87
C PHE A 18 -15.35 3.50 1.79
N GLY A 19 -16.67 3.29 1.83
CA GLY A 19 -17.66 4.35 1.75
C GLY A 19 -17.73 5.06 0.39
N LEU A 20 -17.31 4.40 -0.69
CA LEU A 20 -17.17 4.98 -2.03
C LEU A 20 -18.36 4.64 -2.93
N ALA A 21 -19.51 5.25 -2.68
CA ALA A 21 -20.74 4.97 -3.45
C ALA A 21 -20.72 5.46 -4.91
N LYS A 22 -20.03 6.58 -5.17
CA LYS A 22 -20.08 7.31 -6.46
C LYS A 22 -18.87 7.11 -7.36
N ASN A 23 -17.84 6.41 -6.89
CA ASN A 23 -16.62 6.23 -7.66
C ASN A 23 -16.73 5.04 -8.62
N GLY A 24 -16.04 5.14 -9.76
CA GLY A 24 -15.85 4.00 -10.66
C GLY A 24 -15.09 2.87 -9.98
N LEU A 25 -15.43 1.61 -10.31
CA LEU A 25 -14.67 0.45 -9.88
C LEU A 25 -13.30 0.48 -10.59
N PRO A 26 -12.19 0.43 -9.85
CA PRO A 26 -10.87 0.28 -10.48
C PRO A 26 -10.80 -1.09 -11.18
N GLU A 27 -10.13 -1.10 -12.33
CA GLU A 27 -9.87 -2.35 -13.06
C GLU A 27 -9.08 -3.33 -12.18
N PRO A 28 -9.39 -4.64 -12.24
CA PRO A 28 -8.63 -5.65 -11.56
C PRO A 28 -7.15 -5.63 -12.00
N ARG A 29 -6.25 -5.67 -11.03
CA ARG A 29 -4.82 -5.69 -11.24
C ARG A 29 -4.20 -6.78 -10.39
N PHE A 30 -3.44 -7.67 -11.02
CA PHE A 30 -2.93 -8.88 -10.38
C PHE A 30 -1.47 -8.80 -9.97
N ASN A 31 -0.73 -7.78 -10.44
CA ASN A 31 0.72 -7.68 -10.20
C ASN A 31 1.20 -6.22 -10.21
N ILE A 32 0.66 -5.41 -9.31
CA ILE A 32 0.98 -3.98 -9.19
C ILE A 32 2.39 -3.81 -8.64
N ALA A 33 3.22 -3.06 -9.37
CA ALA A 33 4.62 -2.78 -9.05
C ALA A 33 4.87 -1.28 -8.83
N PRO A 34 5.96 -0.90 -8.14
CA PRO A 34 6.37 0.49 -7.98
C PRO A 34 6.45 1.26 -9.29
N SER A 35 6.29 2.58 -9.22
CA SER A 35 6.20 3.56 -10.31
C SER A 35 4.94 3.50 -11.19
N GLN A 36 4.08 2.54 -11.00
CA GLN A 36 2.76 2.51 -11.64
C GLN A 36 1.76 3.43 -10.91
N ASN A 37 0.74 3.89 -11.62
CA ASN A 37 -0.39 4.57 -11.00
C ASN A 37 -1.29 3.53 -10.32
N ILE A 38 -1.63 3.81 -9.06
CA ILE A 38 -2.43 2.94 -8.21
C ILE A 38 -3.61 3.71 -7.62
N PRO A 39 -4.75 3.06 -7.39
CA PRO A 39 -5.85 3.69 -6.69
C PRO A 39 -5.48 3.96 -5.22
N ALA A 40 -5.81 5.15 -4.77
CA ALA A 40 -5.68 5.58 -3.39
C ALA A 40 -6.92 6.36 -2.98
N ILE A 41 -7.34 6.20 -1.74
CA ILE A 41 -8.50 6.90 -1.17
C ILE A 41 -7.95 7.99 -0.28
N ARG A 42 -8.31 9.23 -0.58
CA ARG A 42 -7.98 10.40 0.23
C ARG A 42 -9.25 11.15 0.61
N ARG A 43 -9.18 11.94 1.66
CA ARG A 43 -10.28 12.83 2.03
C ARG A 43 -10.18 14.13 1.23
N GLU A 44 -11.29 14.51 0.64
CA GLU A 44 -11.54 15.83 0.05
C GLU A 44 -12.72 16.49 0.80
N ASP A 45 -13.03 17.75 0.51
CA ASP A 45 -14.10 18.49 1.20
C ASP A 45 -15.46 17.77 1.10
N SER A 46 -15.71 17.09 -0.01
CA SER A 46 -16.92 16.30 -0.27
C SER A 46 -16.92 14.91 0.36
N GLY A 47 -15.87 14.52 1.08
CA GLY A 47 -15.70 13.19 1.68
C GLY A 47 -14.58 12.35 1.06
N PRO A 48 -14.57 11.03 1.31
CA PRO A 48 -13.56 10.15 0.76
C PRO A 48 -13.69 10.04 -0.77
N ARG A 49 -12.56 10.11 -1.47
CA ARG A 49 -12.48 10.03 -2.93
C ARG A 49 -11.37 9.11 -3.39
N LEU A 50 -11.65 8.35 -4.45
CA LEU A 50 -10.65 7.56 -5.16
C LEU A 50 -9.86 8.45 -6.12
N ALA A 51 -8.53 8.42 -5.99
CA ALA A 51 -7.59 9.10 -6.86
C ALA A 51 -6.57 8.09 -7.40
N MET A 52 -6.00 8.36 -8.57
CA MET A 52 -4.90 7.57 -9.12
C MET A 52 -3.59 8.26 -8.80
N LEU A 53 -2.73 7.63 -7.98
CA LEU A 53 -1.46 8.19 -7.55
C LEU A 53 -0.30 7.30 -8.02
N ARG A 54 0.81 7.93 -8.42
CA ARG A 54 2.03 7.20 -8.75
C ARG A 54 2.64 6.58 -7.50
N TRP A 55 2.87 5.28 -7.49
CA TRP A 55 3.53 4.61 -6.37
C TRP A 55 5.03 4.86 -6.36
N GLY A 56 5.47 5.62 -5.39
CA GLY A 56 6.81 6.15 -5.21
C GLY A 56 6.71 7.66 -4.95
N LEU A 57 6.57 8.03 -3.67
CA LEU A 57 6.31 9.41 -3.24
C LEU A 57 7.45 10.34 -3.64
N ILE A 58 7.11 11.44 -4.30
CA ILE A 58 8.05 12.48 -4.69
C ILE A 58 7.83 13.68 -3.75
N PRO A 59 8.77 13.97 -2.83
CA PRO A 59 8.64 15.11 -1.95
C PRO A 59 8.61 16.44 -2.73
N PRO A 60 7.88 17.47 -2.26
CA PRO A 60 7.74 18.74 -2.98
C PRO A 60 9.07 19.45 -3.29
N TRP A 61 10.08 19.24 -2.45
CA TRP A 61 11.41 19.81 -2.57
C TRP A 61 12.35 19.04 -3.51
N ALA A 62 11.93 17.88 -4.02
CA ALA A 62 12.76 17.04 -4.86
C ALA A 62 13.09 17.74 -6.19
N LYS A 63 14.35 17.69 -6.59
CA LYS A 63 14.81 18.21 -7.90
C LYS A 63 14.60 17.20 -9.03
N ASP A 64 14.59 15.90 -8.71
CA ASP A 64 14.45 14.80 -9.66
C ASP A 64 13.36 13.84 -9.18
N PRO A 65 12.35 13.53 -9.99
CA PRO A 65 11.28 12.59 -9.65
C PRO A 65 11.77 11.14 -9.45
N LYS A 66 13.00 10.82 -9.86
CA LYS A 66 13.62 9.50 -9.62
C LYS A 66 13.75 9.14 -8.13
N ILE A 67 13.70 10.13 -7.24
CA ILE A 67 13.64 9.87 -5.79
C ILE A 67 12.50 8.88 -5.44
N GLY A 68 11.38 8.92 -6.20
CA GLY A 68 10.24 8.04 -6.06
C GLY A 68 10.61 6.54 -6.06
N PHE A 69 11.67 6.12 -6.74
CA PHE A 69 12.12 4.73 -6.71
C PHE A 69 12.64 4.28 -5.34
N ARG A 70 13.04 5.21 -4.48
CA ARG A 70 13.54 4.93 -3.12
C ARG A 70 12.51 5.19 -2.03
N THR A 71 11.38 5.81 -2.39
CA THR A 71 10.33 6.26 -1.48
C THR A 71 9.00 5.56 -1.74
N ILE A 72 9.04 4.33 -2.26
CA ILE A 72 7.86 3.47 -2.43
C ILE A 72 7.24 3.07 -1.10
N ASN A 73 8.07 2.98 -0.05
CA ASN A 73 7.64 2.68 1.31
C ASN A 73 8.20 3.71 2.30
N ALA A 74 7.45 3.99 3.35
CA ALA A 74 7.88 4.75 4.52
C ALA A 74 7.80 3.86 5.76
N ARG A 75 8.85 3.85 6.59
CA ARG A 75 8.79 3.13 7.86
C ARG A 75 7.90 3.88 8.83
N SER A 76 6.93 3.21 9.46
CA SER A 76 6.00 3.83 10.40
C SER A 76 6.74 4.54 11.53
N GLU A 77 7.80 3.96 12.04
CA GLU A 77 8.59 4.45 13.18
C GLU A 77 9.24 5.82 12.92
N THR A 78 9.55 6.10 11.67
CA THR A 78 10.31 7.32 11.30
C THR A 78 9.57 8.25 10.35
N ALA A 79 8.43 7.85 9.79
CA ALA A 79 7.70 8.63 8.79
C ALA A 79 7.33 10.04 9.27
N ALA A 80 7.00 10.21 10.56
CA ALA A 80 6.65 11.50 11.16
C ALA A 80 7.82 12.50 11.23
N SER A 81 9.07 12.02 11.18
CA SER A 81 10.28 12.86 11.32
C SER A 81 11.10 12.96 10.03
N MET A 82 11.06 11.93 9.17
CA MET A 82 11.86 11.88 7.94
C MET A 82 11.49 13.00 6.96
N PRO A 83 12.46 13.74 6.42
CA PRO A 83 12.21 14.87 5.51
C PRO A 83 11.33 14.55 4.30
N SER A 84 11.43 13.32 3.77
CA SER A 84 10.63 12.89 2.61
C SER A 84 9.16 12.64 2.94
N PHE A 85 8.82 12.40 4.21
CA PHE A 85 7.49 11.91 4.59
C PHE A 85 6.79 12.77 5.62
N ARG A 86 7.53 13.52 6.48
CA ARG A 86 6.96 14.25 7.63
C ARG A 86 5.82 15.22 7.28
N ALA A 87 5.92 15.89 6.13
CA ALA A 87 4.87 16.81 5.69
C ALA A 87 3.60 16.06 5.28
N ALA A 88 3.74 15.00 4.50
CA ALA A 88 2.64 14.12 4.11
C ALA A 88 2.02 13.41 5.31
N PHE A 89 2.84 12.94 6.26
CA PHE A 89 2.35 12.29 7.49
C PHE A 89 1.40 13.19 8.29
N ARG A 90 1.67 14.49 8.34
CA ARG A 90 0.84 15.45 9.08
C ARG A 90 -0.48 15.79 8.38
N GLN A 91 -0.54 15.81 7.04
CA GLN A 91 -1.68 16.42 6.34
C GLN A 91 -2.18 15.64 5.12
N ARG A 92 -1.35 14.80 4.50
CA ARG A 92 -1.66 14.12 3.25
C ARG A 92 -1.56 12.61 3.39
N ARG A 93 -2.51 12.06 4.12
CA ARG A 93 -2.65 10.62 4.31
C ARG A 93 -3.70 10.08 3.37
N CYS A 94 -3.54 8.82 2.99
CA CYS A 94 -4.47 8.10 2.14
C CYS A 94 -4.58 6.64 2.58
N LEU A 95 -5.58 5.94 2.06
CA LEU A 95 -5.67 4.50 2.12
C LEU A 95 -5.33 3.95 0.75
N ILE A 96 -4.55 2.89 0.70
CA ILE A 96 -4.26 2.17 -0.54
C ILE A 96 -5.00 0.83 -0.45
N PRO A 97 -6.11 0.68 -1.19
CA PRO A 97 -6.87 -0.57 -1.20
C PRO A 97 -6.07 -1.68 -1.87
N ALA A 98 -6.12 -2.87 -1.31
CA ALA A 98 -5.48 -4.06 -1.84
C ALA A 98 -6.30 -5.31 -1.52
N SER A 99 -6.32 -6.30 -2.42
CA SER A 99 -6.88 -7.62 -2.14
C SER A 99 -5.88 -8.55 -1.49
N GLY A 100 -4.60 -8.17 -1.55
CA GLY A 100 -3.47 -8.83 -0.93
C GLY A 100 -2.15 -8.27 -1.47
N PHE A 101 -1.06 -8.74 -0.92
CA PHE A 101 0.28 -8.37 -1.37
C PHE A 101 1.17 -9.58 -1.57
N PHE A 102 2.29 -9.38 -2.24
CA PHE A 102 3.30 -10.42 -2.41
C PHE A 102 4.54 -10.10 -1.57
N GLU A 103 5.12 -11.15 -1.01
CA GLU A 103 6.39 -11.10 -0.34
C GLU A 103 7.23 -12.34 -0.69
N TRP A 104 8.53 -12.22 -0.69
CA TRP A 104 9.45 -13.28 -1.09
C TRP A 104 10.20 -13.81 0.11
N ASP A 105 10.11 -15.11 0.33
CA ASP A 105 10.95 -15.76 1.33
C ASP A 105 12.41 -15.70 0.89
N ARG A 106 13.19 -14.92 1.65
CA ARG A 106 14.63 -14.76 1.42
C ARG A 106 15.47 -15.65 2.35
N ARG A 107 14.83 -16.27 3.33
CA ARG A 107 15.53 -17.06 4.36
C ARG A 107 15.90 -18.44 3.85
N SER A 108 15.04 -19.03 3.03
CA SER A 108 15.29 -20.33 2.40
C SER A 108 16.29 -20.28 1.23
N GLY A 109 16.78 -19.08 0.86
CA GLY A 109 17.63 -18.88 -0.32
C GLY A 109 16.90 -18.98 -1.66
N SER A 110 15.69 -19.52 -1.69
CA SER A 110 14.94 -19.81 -2.92
C SER A 110 14.20 -18.61 -3.52
N ARG A 111 14.05 -17.52 -2.77
CA ARG A 111 13.22 -16.33 -3.15
C ARG A 111 11.83 -16.73 -3.63
N ARG A 112 11.24 -17.72 -2.97
CA ARG A 112 9.88 -18.21 -3.28
C ARG A 112 8.85 -17.12 -3.03
N PRO A 113 7.98 -16.77 -3.99
CA PRO A 113 6.94 -15.79 -3.80
C PRO A 113 5.76 -16.37 -3.03
N TYR A 114 5.21 -15.55 -2.15
CA TYR A 114 3.99 -15.81 -1.40
C TYR A 114 2.99 -14.70 -1.67
N GLN A 115 1.74 -15.04 -1.93
CA GLN A 115 0.64 -14.11 -1.74
C GLN A 115 0.21 -14.10 -0.29
N VAL A 116 -0.10 -12.90 0.20
CA VAL A 116 -0.61 -12.67 1.55
C VAL A 116 -1.99 -12.04 1.43
N ARG A 117 -2.98 -12.65 2.03
CA ARG A 117 -4.37 -12.18 2.08
C ARG A 117 -4.88 -12.12 3.50
N ARG A 118 -5.95 -11.38 3.74
CA ARG A 118 -6.69 -11.49 5.00
C ARG A 118 -7.31 -12.88 5.13
N ALA A 119 -7.31 -13.40 6.35
CA ALA A 119 -7.89 -14.71 6.65
C ALA A 119 -9.43 -14.74 6.47
N ASP A 120 -10.08 -13.58 6.64
CA ASP A 120 -11.52 -13.38 6.45
C ASP A 120 -11.92 -13.13 4.98
N GLY A 121 -10.96 -13.12 4.05
CA GLY A 121 -11.18 -12.88 2.63
C GLY A 121 -11.49 -11.44 2.24
N ARG A 122 -11.61 -10.51 3.20
CA ARG A 122 -11.91 -9.10 2.93
C ARG A 122 -10.70 -8.37 2.35
N PRO A 123 -10.91 -7.32 1.55
CA PRO A 123 -9.83 -6.43 1.13
C PRO A 123 -9.11 -5.77 2.31
N MET A 124 -7.89 -5.32 2.05
CA MET A 124 -7.03 -4.58 2.97
C MET A 124 -7.05 -3.09 2.61
N ALA A 125 -6.81 -2.26 3.61
CA ALA A 125 -6.47 -0.87 3.44
C ALA A 125 -5.06 -0.62 3.99
N PHE A 126 -4.07 -0.44 3.13
CA PHE A 126 -2.75 -0.04 3.59
C PHE A 126 -2.75 1.44 3.95
N ALA A 127 -2.17 1.78 5.09
CA ALA A 127 -1.88 3.16 5.41
C ALA A 127 -0.91 3.74 4.39
N GLY A 128 -1.25 4.85 3.79
CA GLY A 128 -0.47 5.53 2.77
C GLY A 128 -0.26 7.00 3.07
N LEU A 129 0.80 7.54 2.48
CA LEU A 129 1.09 8.96 2.42
C LEU A 129 1.06 9.39 0.97
N TRP A 130 0.60 10.61 0.69
CA TRP A 130 0.62 11.12 -0.67
C TRP A 130 1.21 12.52 -0.70
N GLU A 131 1.70 12.92 -1.89
CA GLU A 131 2.31 14.20 -2.10
C GLU A 131 2.07 14.69 -3.52
N GLN A 132 2.05 15.99 -3.67
CA GLN A 132 2.01 16.66 -4.96
C GLN A 132 3.37 17.30 -5.23
N TRP A 133 4.01 16.87 -6.30
CA TRP A 133 5.26 17.44 -6.77
C TRP A 133 5.05 18.19 -8.08
N ARG A 134 5.58 19.38 -8.15
CA ARG A 134 5.56 20.20 -9.38
C ARG A 134 6.94 20.20 -10.01
N ASN A 135 7.01 19.75 -11.26
CA ASN A 135 8.26 19.73 -12.00
C ASN A 135 8.81 21.16 -12.15
N PRO A 136 10.05 21.44 -11.72
CA PRO A 136 10.63 22.77 -11.81
C PRO A 136 10.74 23.30 -13.25
N GLN A 137 10.90 22.40 -14.22
CA GLN A 137 11.15 22.74 -15.63
C GLN A 137 9.86 23.04 -16.41
N ASP A 138 8.94 22.08 -16.46
CA ASP A 138 7.73 22.16 -17.30
C ASP A 138 6.43 22.43 -16.52
N LYS A 139 6.54 22.58 -15.18
CA LYS A 139 5.42 22.83 -14.26
C LYS A 139 4.38 21.70 -14.18
N ASN A 140 4.61 20.58 -14.84
CA ASN A 140 3.75 19.42 -14.71
C ASN A 140 3.64 18.95 -13.26
N VAL A 141 2.44 18.53 -12.88
CA VAL A 141 2.15 18.08 -11.53
C VAL A 141 2.08 16.55 -11.50
N ILE A 142 2.81 15.93 -10.58
CA ILE A 142 2.74 14.50 -10.32
C ILE A 142 2.22 14.31 -8.89
N GLU A 143 1.09 13.65 -8.76
CA GLU A 143 0.61 13.15 -7.48
C GLU A 143 1.16 11.74 -7.25
N SER A 144 1.77 11.53 -6.10
CA SER A 144 2.49 10.30 -5.80
C SER A 144 2.23 9.84 -4.38
N CYS A 145 2.43 8.55 -4.10
CA CYS A 145 2.17 7.99 -2.78
C CYS A 145 3.25 6.98 -2.34
N ALA A 146 3.31 6.74 -1.04
CA ALA A 146 4.11 5.70 -0.41
C ALA A 146 3.24 4.84 0.50
N ILE A 147 3.53 3.54 0.58
CA ILE A 147 2.91 2.64 1.55
C ILE A 147 3.69 2.71 2.86
N LEU A 148 2.99 2.90 3.98
CA LEU A 148 3.60 2.78 5.29
C LEU A 148 3.81 1.30 5.64
N THR A 149 4.98 1.01 6.21
CA THR A 149 5.32 -0.34 6.65
C THR A 149 5.65 -0.34 8.13
N THR A 150 5.30 -1.43 8.79
CA THR A 150 5.58 -1.70 10.20
C THR A 150 6.37 -2.99 10.35
N GLU A 151 6.77 -3.36 11.54
CA GLU A 151 7.34 -4.68 11.82
C GLU A 151 6.36 -5.80 11.42
N ALA A 152 6.91 -6.97 11.14
CA ALA A 152 6.10 -8.12 10.74
C ALA A 152 5.40 -8.74 11.96
N ASN A 153 4.15 -9.22 11.78
CA ASN A 153 3.52 -10.12 12.72
C ASN A 153 4.11 -11.54 12.61
N GLU A 154 3.64 -12.50 13.41
CA GLU A 154 4.19 -13.85 13.45
C GLU A 154 4.13 -14.57 12.09
N GLU A 155 3.05 -14.40 11.33
CA GLU A 155 2.91 -15.04 10.02
C GLU A 155 3.94 -14.51 9.02
N ILE A 156 4.03 -13.18 8.90
CA ILE A 156 4.93 -12.53 7.94
C ILE A 156 6.39 -12.67 8.37
N SER A 157 6.66 -12.69 9.67
CA SER A 157 8.03 -12.80 10.19
C SER A 157 8.75 -14.08 9.74
N ARG A 158 8.00 -15.08 9.28
CA ARG A 158 8.56 -16.33 8.73
C ARG A 158 9.26 -16.12 7.37
N ILE A 159 8.88 -15.08 6.62
CA ILE A 159 9.41 -14.81 5.27
C ILE A 159 10.06 -13.44 5.14
N HIS A 160 9.63 -12.45 5.94
CA HIS A 160 10.14 -11.09 5.90
C HIS A 160 10.00 -10.40 7.26
N ASP A 161 10.84 -9.39 7.53
CA ASP A 161 10.87 -8.61 8.80
C ASP A 161 9.88 -7.43 8.83
N ARG A 162 9.27 -7.10 7.69
CA ARG A 162 8.34 -5.97 7.54
C ARG A 162 7.06 -6.38 6.83
N MET A 163 5.97 -5.67 7.15
CA MET A 163 4.69 -5.77 6.46
C MET A 163 4.07 -4.39 6.22
N PRO A 164 3.10 -4.22 5.29
CA PRO A 164 2.30 -3.00 5.22
C PRO A 164 1.58 -2.74 6.53
N ALA A 165 1.49 -1.49 6.96
CA ALA A 165 0.58 -1.09 8.03
C ALA A 165 -0.85 -1.17 7.48
N ILE A 166 -1.65 -2.12 7.98
CA ILE A 166 -3.01 -2.39 7.53
C ILE A 166 -3.98 -1.79 8.55
N LEU A 167 -4.83 -0.88 8.08
CA LEU A 167 -5.82 -0.23 8.92
C LEU A 167 -7.15 -0.98 8.90
N GLU A 168 -7.85 -0.98 10.03
CA GLU A 168 -9.22 -1.45 10.12
C GLU A 168 -10.22 -0.34 9.76
N PRO A 169 -11.42 -0.65 9.27
CA PRO A 169 -12.41 0.37 8.86
C PRO A 169 -12.73 1.41 9.93
N SER A 170 -12.72 1.03 11.22
CA SER A 170 -12.92 1.95 12.34
C SER A 170 -11.83 3.02 12.50
N GLU A 171 -10.68 2.82 11.87
CA GLU A 171 -9.52 3.70 11.94
C GLU A 171 -9.44 4.68 10.76
N PHE A 172 -10.23 4.45 9.69
CA PHE A 172 -10.13 5.23 8.46
C PHE A 172 -10.43 6.72 8.66
N SER A 173 -11.46 7.04 9.44
CA SER A 173 -11.85 8.43 9.67
C SER A 173 -10.75 9.23 10.36
N LEU A 174 -10.12 8.65 11.39
CA LEU A 174 -9.00 9.27 12.09
C LEU A 174 -7.76 9.37 11.19
N TRP A 175 -7.45 8.32 10.45
CA TRP A 175 -6.29 8.31 9.55
C TRP A 175 -6.42 9.34 8.42
N LEU A 176 -7.61 9.48 7.84
CA LEU A 176 -7.88 10.38 6.72
C LEU A 176 -8.19 11.82 7.15
N ASP A 177 -8.35 12.11 8.43
CA ASP A 177 -8.68 13.45 8.92
C ASP A 177 -7.51 14.43 8.75
N PRO A 178 -7.56 15.40 7.80
CA PRO A 178 -6.46 16.31 7.55
C PRO A 178 -6.19 17.28 8.73
N GLU A 179 -7.15 17.46 9.63
CA GLU A 179 -7.02 18.31 10.83
C GLU A 179 -6.34 17.57 12.01
N GLU A 180 -6.33 16.24 12.01
CA GLU A 180 -5.53 15.50 12.97
C GLU A 180 -4.06 15.50 12.52
N ARG A 181 -3.23 16.30 13.16
CA ARG A 181 -1.81 16.50 12.81
C ARG A 181 -0.85 15.95 13.85
N ARG A 182 -1.35 15.38 14.92
CA ARG A 182 -0.57 14.90 16.08
C ARG A 182 -0.04 13.49 15.82
N PRO A 183 1.29 13.32 15.76
CA PRO A 183 1.89 12.00 15.53
C PRO A 183 1.52 10.97 16.61
N ASP A 184 1.39 11.39 17.87
CA ASP A 184 1.02 10.53 19.00
C ASP A 184 -0.37 9.89 18.85
N ARG A 185 -1.28 10.54 18.11
CA ARG A 185 -2.62 10.01 17.80
C ARG A 185 -2.61 9.07 16.58
N LEU A 186 -1.71 9.32 15.61
CA LEU A 186 -1.66 8.61 14.35
C LEU A 186 -0.72 7.40 14.40
N GLN A 187 0.38 7.51 15.13
CA GLN A 187 1.39 6.45 15.24
C GLN A 187 0.85 5.12 15.78
N PRO A 188 -0.06 5.08 16.79
CA PRO A 188 -0.62 3.84 17.29
C PRO A 188 -1.46 3.06 16.29
N LEU A 189 -1.93 3.71 15.20
CA LEU A 189 -2.66 3.04 14.12
C LEU A 189 -1.73 2.17 13.25
N LEU A 190 -0.43 2.49 13.23
CA LEU A 190 0.56 1.90 12.33
C LEU A 190 1.25 0.67 12.96
N ARG A 191 0.50 -0.17 13.62
CA ARG A 191 0.95 -1.42 14.24
C ARG A 191 0.81 -2.60 13.29
N PRO A 192 1.49 -3.72 13.54
CA PRO A 192 1.24 -4.96 12.83
C PRO A 192 -0.22 -5.40 12.98
N LEU A 193 -0.79 -5.97 11.92
CA LEU A 193 -2.09 -6.62 12.02
C LEU A 193 -1.96 -7.85 12.95
N GLY A 194 -2.94 -8.04 13.83
CA GLY A 194 -2.89 -9.12 14.84
C GLY A 194 -2.71 -10.51 14.21
N ASN A 195 -2.08 -11.42 14.97
CA ASN A 195 -1.82 -12.78 14.54
C ASN A 195 -3.14 -13.55 14.21
N GLY A 196 -3.06 -14.51 13.30
CA GLY A 196 -4.21 -15.25 12.80
C GLY A 196 -5.06 -14.50 11.76
N ARG A 197 -4.73 -13.22 11.49
CA ARG A 197 -5.49 -12.36 10.59
C ARG A 197 -5.02 -12.43 9.13
N LEU A 198 -3.87 -13.03 8.88
CA LEU A 198 -3.28 -13.17 7.54
C LEU A 198 -3.10 -14.65 7.19
N ARG A 199 -3.21 -14.94 5.90
CA ARG A 199 -2.88 -16.25 5.29
C ARG A 199 -1.81 -16.05 4.25
N LEU A 200 -0.79 -16.89 4.32
CA LEU A 200 0.31 -16.94 3.37
C LEU A 200 0.13 -18.18 2.48
N GLN A 201 0.20 -17.99 1.19
CA GLN A 201 0.15 -19.07 0.21
C GLN A 201 1.28 -18.92 -0.79
N PRO A 202 2.12 -19.95 -0.99
CA PRO A 202 3.11 -19.94 -2.05
C PRO A 202 2.44 -19.81 -3.41
N VAL A 203 3.00 -18.98 -4.29
CA VAL A 203 2.47 -18.80 -5.65
C VAL A 203 3.52 -19.07 -6.71
N SER A 204 3.05 -19.23 -7.93
CA SER A 204 3.90 -19.45 -9.10
C SER A 204 4.96 -18.35 -9.23
N PRO A 205 6.22 -18.70 -9.61
CA PRO A 205 7.26 -17.73 -9.95
C PRO A 205 6.88 -16.79 -11.09
N TYR A 206 5.78 -17.03 -11.79
CA TYR A 206 5.26 -16.16 -12.83
C TYR A 206 5.13 -14.70 -12.35
N VAL A 207 4.73 -14.49 -11.08
CA VAL A 207 4.61 -13.17 -10.46
C VAL A 207 5.93 -12.40 -10.34
N ASN A 208 7.08 -13.07 -10.46
CA ASN A 208 8.39 -12.44 -10.30
C ASN A 208 8.64 -11.33 -11.33
N ASN A 209 8.16 -11.52 -12.56
CA ASN A 209 8.26 -10.50 -13.58
C ASN A 209 7.17 -9.43 -13.39
N PRO A 210 7.51 -8.16 -13.14
CA PRO A 210 6.53 -7.09 -12.93
C PRO A 210 5.70 -6.73 -14.16
N ARG A 211 6.04 -7.26 -15.33
CA ARG A 211 5.28 -7.09 -16.58
C ARG A 211 4.20 -8.15 -16.75
N HIS A 212 4.27 -9.24 -15.99
CA HIS A 212 3.23 -10.25 -15.99
C HIS A 212 2.00 -9.72 -15.28
N GLU A 213 0.83 -10.02 -15.81
CA GLU A 213 -0.49 -9.61 -15.29
C GLU A 213 -1.45 -10.81 -15.43
N GLY A 214 -2.63 -10.72 -14.80
CA GLY A 214 -3.66 -11.73 -14.86
C GLY A 214 -3.61 -12.75 -13.72
N GLU A 215 -4.64 -13.60 -13.66
CA GLU A 215 -4.87 -14.57 -12.58
C GLU A 215 -3.71 -15.55 -12.38
N GLN A 216 -2.90 -15.78 -13.42
CA GLN A 216 -1.72 -16.62 -13.34
C GLN A 216 -0.72 -16.17 -12.26
N CYS A 217 -0.72 -14.88 -11.91
CA CYS A 217 0.10 -14.34 -10.82
C CYS A 217 -0.31 -14.86 -9.43
N LEU A 218 -1.55 -15.34 -9.30
CA LEU A 218 -2.13 -15.81 -8.05
C LEU A 218 -2.23 -17.34 -7.96
N GLN A 219 -1.87 -18.06 -9.02
CA GLN A 219 -1.90 -19.51 -9.02
C GLN A 219 -0.95 -20.08 -7.98
N PRO A 220 -1.33 -21.14 -7.27
CA PRO A 220 -0.45 -21.83 -6.36
C PRO A 220 0.88 -22.21 -7.03
N ALA A 221 1.96 -22.19 -6.26
CA ALA A 221 3.22 -22.76 -6.73
C ALA A 221 3.01 -24.25 -7.06
N PRO A 222 3.65 -24.76 -8.13
CA PRO A 222 3.66 -26.19 -8.35
C PRO A 222 4.20 -26.92 -7.12
N GLU A 223 3.60 -28.08 -6.81
CA GLU A 223 4.13 -28.96 -5.78
C GLU A 223 5.56 -29.33 -6.19
N THR A 224 6.52 -29.01 -5.34
CA THR A 224 7.88 -29.52 -5.48
C THR A 224 7.93 -30.88 -4.80
N ASP A 225 8.12 -31.91 -5.59
CA ASP A 225 8.46 -33.25 -5.11
C ASP A 225 9.71 -33.22 -4.20
#